data_cb7d19fdd7e1c6ddb80961d296e4c81d
#
_entry.id   cb7d19fdd7e1c6ddb80961d296e4c81d
#
_cell.length_a   1.000
_cell.length_b   1.000
_cell.length_c   1.000
_cell.angle_alpha   90.00
_cell.angle_beta   90.00
_cell.angle_gamma   90.00
#
_symmetry.space_group_name_H-M   'P 1'
#
loop_
_entity.id
_entity.type
_entity.pdbx_description
1 polymer ?
#
loop_
_entity_poly.entity_id
_entity_poly.type
_entity_poly.pdbx_seq_one_letter_code
_entity_poly.pdbx_strand_id
1 'polypeptide(L)'
;MAKIYQNLTELIGNTPLLKLQHLSQTHKAKANIIAKLEFFNPGGSVKDRIALAMIEDAEQKGILRPGSVIIEPTSGNTGVGLAWVASVKGYKAVLTMPETMSLERQNLLKAMGAELVLTPGNEGMSGAIKKAEELRDNTPGAVILQQFENPANPRTHSLTTAKEIWQDTDGKVDVFIAGVGTGGTLSGVGEGLKSYNPNIEIVAVEPDSSAVLSGEKPGMHKIQGIGAGFIPSTYNTQVVDKIIRVKDDDAIRTGRELSLQEGLLVGISSGAATFAALQLSQMPEYKDKNIVVLLPDTGERYLSTVLYAFEEYPL
;
A
#
# COMPACT_ATOMS: atom_id res chain seq x y z
N MET A 1 -20.23 -16.13 22.12
CA MET A 1 -20.31 -16.95 20.90
C MET A 1 -18.89 -17.27 20.45
N ALA A 2 -18.65 -18.49 19.96
CA ALA A 2 -17.34 -18.88 19.43
C ALA A 2 -17.02 -18.01 18.19
N LYS A 3 -15.79 -17.47 18.12
CA LYS A 3 -15.32 -16.64 17.01
C LYS A 3 -14.32 -17.46 16.16
N ILE A 4 -14.88 -18.38 15.37
CA ILE A 4 -14.11 -19.26 14.48
C ILE A 4 -14.38 -18.80 13.04
N TYR A 5 -13.35 -18.37 12.34
CA TYR A 5 -13.42 -17.94 10.95
C TYR A 5 -13.39 -19.15 10.01
N GLN A 6 -14.10 -19.08 8.89
CA GLN A 6 -14.22 -20.19 7.94
C GLN A 6 -13.06 -20.20 6.94
N ASN A 7 -12.52 -19.04 6.60
CA ASN A 7 -11.39 -18.90 5.71
C ASN A 7 -10.57 -17.65 6.03
N LEU A 8 -9.36 -17.56 5.47
CA LEU A 8 -8.41 -16.50 5.79
C LEU A 8 -8.87 -15.11 5.29
N THR A 9 -9.71 -15.03 4.26
CA THR A 9 -10.16 -13.72 3.72
C THR A 9 -11.03 -12.95 4.70
N GLU A 10 -11.68 -13.64 5.65
CA GLU A 10 -12.49 -13.01 6.70
C GLU A 10 -11.65 -12.23 7.74
N LEU A 11 -10.33 -12.42 7.72
CA LEU A 11 -9.39 -11.73 8.61
C LEU A 11 -8.78 -10.47 7.98
N ILE A 12 -9.15 -10.15 6.73
CA ILE A 12 -8.68 -8.92 6.08
C ILE A 12 -9.36 -7.71 6.71
N GLY A 13 -8.58 -6.67 6.96
CA GLY A 13 -9.06 -5.44 7.56
C GLY A 13 -9.14 -5.49 9.09
N ASN A 14 -9.92 -4.58 9.67
CA ASN A 14 -9.99 -4.36 11.13
C ASN A 14 -8.60 -4.22 11.75
N THR A 15 -7.68 -3.57 11.02
CA THR A 15 -6.31 -3.37 11.47
C THR A 15 -6.26 -2.31 12.56
N PRO A 16 -5.35 -2.43 13.55
CA PRO A 16 -5.33 -1.54 14.69
C PRO A 16 -4.79 -0.14 14.37
N LEU A 17 -5.18 0.81 15.19
CA LEU A 17 -4.54 2.12 15.33
C LEU A 17 -3.59 2.10 16.53
N LEU A 18 -2.39 2.68 16.36
CA LEU A 18 -1.38 2.81 17.39
C LEU A 18 -0.90 4.26 17.50
N LYS A 19 -0.92 4.84 18.70
CA LYS A 19 -0.32 6.16 18.93
C LYS A 19 1.21 6.03 19.01
N LEU A 20 1.92 6.76 18.14
CA LEU A 20 3.38 6.80 18.13
C LEU A 20 3.89 7.73 19.23
N GLN A 21 4.17 7.19 20.41
CA GLN A 21 4.51 8.00 21.60
C GLN A 21 5.98 8.40 21.63
N HIS A 22 6.89 7.45 21.47
CA HIS A 22 8.33 7.69 21.57
C HIS A 22 8.84 8.57 20.43
N LEU A 23 8.41 8.25 19.21
CA LEU A 23 8.75 9.03 18.02
C LEU A 23 8.24 10.47 18.13
N SER A 24 6.99 10.65 18.60
CA SER A 24 6.41 11.98 18.84
C SER A 24 7.20 12.79 19.86
N GLN A 25 7.66 12.16 20.93
CA GLN A 25 8.49 12.81 21.96
C GLN A 25 9.85 13.21 21.41
N THR A 26 10.54 12.31 20.72
CA THR A 26 11.86 12.54 20.11
C THR A 26 11.82 13.73 19.16
N HIS A 27 10.80 13.80 18.31
CA HIS A 27 10.63 14.87 17.32
C HIS A 27 9.86 16.08 17.82
N LYS A 28 9.50 16.14 19.12
CA LYS A 28 8.74 17.25 19.74
C LYS A 28 7.45 17.58 18.97
N ALA A 29 6.74 16.53 18.55
CA ALA A 29 5.46 16.68 17.85
C ALA A 29 4.44 17.43 18.68
N LYS A 30 3.72 18.38 18.06
CA LYS A 30 2.64 19.15 18.69
C LYS A 30 1.27 18.53 18.44
N ALA A 31 1.18 17.64 17.46
CA ALA A 31 -0.01 16.86 17.13
C ALA A 31 0.09 15.44 17.69
N ASN A 32 -1.03 14.73 17.78
CA ASN A 32 -1.07 13.30 18.02
C ASN A 32 -0.83 12.55 16.70
N ILE A 33 0.21 11.74 16.62
CA ILE A 33 0.46 10.89 15.44
C ILE A 33 -0.04 9.48 15.74
N ILE A 34 -0.95 8.98 14.91
CA ILE A 34 -1.64 7.69 15.07
C ILE A 34 -1.40 6.87 13.82
N ALA A 35 -0.77 5.72 13.97
CA ALA A 35 -0.45 4.82 12.87
C ALA A 35 -1.56 3.81 12.62
N LYS A 36 -2.04 3.68 11.37
CA LYS A 36 -2.91 2.59 10.90
C LYS A 36 -2.02 1.45 10.42
N LEU A 37 -2.02 0.33 11.14
CA LEU A 37 -1.05 -0.75 10.98
C LEU A 37 -1.55 -1.81 9.99
N GLU A 38 -1.35 -1.60 8.69
CA GLU A 38 -1.86 -2.48 7.64
C GLU A 38 -1.08 -3.81 7.49
N PHE A 39 0.07 -3.96 8.14
CA PHE A 39 0.78 -5.24 8.17
C PHE A 39 0.09 -6.30 9.05
N PHE A 40 -0.95 -5.95 9.80
CA PHE A 40 -1.81 -6.91 10.49
C PHE A 40 -2.78 -7.66 9.56
N ASN A 41 -2.90 -7.28 8.30
CA ASN A 41 -3.59 -8.10 7.32
C ASN A 41 -2.88 -9.47 7.14
N PRO A 42 -3.59 -10.54 6.79
CA PRO A 42 -3.04 -11.91 6.70
C PRO A 42 -1.79 -12.04 5.81
N GLY A 43 -1.77 -11.34 4.68
CA GLY A 43 -0.62 -11.29 3.77
C GLY A 43 0.40 -10.22 4.13
N GLY A 44 0.26 -9.53 5.26
CA GLY A 44 1.21 -8.56 5.79
C GLY A 44 1.20 -7.20 5.09
N SER A 45 0.14 -6.83 4.38
CA SER A 45 0.05 -5.51 3.76
C SER A 45 -1.38 -5.03 3.49
N VAL A 46 -1.50 -3.73 3.25
CA VAL A 46 -2.74 -3.05 2.80
C VAL A 46 -3.30 -3.64 1.50
N LYS A 47 -2.47 -4.29 0.69
CA LYS A 47 -2.86 -4.82 -0.62
C LYS A 47 -3.75 -6.06 -0.53
N ASP A 48 -3.83 -6.72 0.62
CA ASP A 48 -4.78 -7.79 0.84
C ASP A 48 -6.22 -7.32 0.62
N ARG A 49 -6.53 -6.09 1.05
CA ARG A 49 -7.86 -5.47 0.86
C ARG A 49 -8.23 -5.36 -0.61
N ILE A 50 -7.35 -4.82 -1.43
CA ILE A 50 -7.64 -4.64 -2.85
C ILE A 50 -7.59 -5.96 -3.63
N ALA A 51 -6.75 -6.91 -3.22
CA ALA A 51 -6.70 -8.24 -3.82
C ALA A 51 -8.06 -8.94 -3.69
N LEU A 52 -8.62 -8.97 -2.49
CA LEU A 52 -9.96 -9.54 -2.26
C LEU A 52 -11.03 -8.76 -3.02
N ALA A 53 -11.03 -7.42 -2.90
CA ALA A 53 -12.07 -6.59 -3.49
C ALA A 53 -12.11 -6.68 -5.03
N MET A 54 -10.95 -6.71 -5.70
CA MET A 54 -10.88 -6.82 -7.16
C MET A 54 -11.33 -8.21 -7.63
N ILE A 55 -10.99 -9.27 -6.90
CA ILE A 55 -11.45 -10.64 -7.20
C ILE A 55 -12.97 -10.73 -7.04
N GLU A 56 -13.51 -10.26 -5.92
CA GLU A 56 -14.95 -10.31 -5.66
C GLU A 56 -15.77 -9.45 -6.62
N ASP A 57 -15.27 -8.27 -6.99
CA ASP A 57 -15.90 -7.43 -8.00
C ASP A 57 -15.93 -8.12 -9.38
N ALA A 58 -14.85 -8.80 -9.75
CA ALA A 58 -14.79 -9.57 -10.99
C ALA A 58 -15.74 -10.80 -10.97
N GLU A 59 -15.87 -11.47 -9.82
CA GLU A 59 -16.85 -12.55 -9.61
C GLU A 59 -18.30 -12.03 -9.75
N GLN A 60 -18.62 -10.93 -9.08
CA GLN A 60 -19.97 -10.31 -9.13
C GLN A 60 -20.36 -9.89 -10.55
N LYS A 61 -19.40 -9.41 -11.33
CA LYS A 61 -19.60 -9.03 -12.74
C LYS A 61 -19.62 -10.23 -13.70
N GLY A 62 -19.37 -11.44 -13.21
CA GLY A 62 -19.29 -12.65 -14.03
C GLY A 62 -18.07 -12.68 -14.98
N ILE A 63 -17.10 -11.81 -14.74
CA ILE A 63 -15.81 -11.75 -15.45
C ILE A 63 -14.92 -12.90 -14.98
N LEU A 64 -14.86 -13.12 -13.67
CA LEU A 64 -14.13 -14.22 -13.06
C LEU A 64 -15.12 -15.37 -12.72
N ARG A 65 -14.79 -16.58 -13.16
CA ARG A 65 -15.65 -17.79 -12.99
C ARG A 65 -14.80 -18.94 -12.48
N PRO A 66 -15.39 -19.99 -11.93
CA PRO A 66 -14.64 -21.20 -11.58
C PRO A 66 -13.79 -21.69 -12.75
N GLY A 67 -12.48 -21.91 -12.49
CA GLY A 67 -11.49 -22.29 -13.51
C GLY A 67 -10.85 -21.12 -14.25
N SER A 68 -11.26 -19.87 -14.04
CA SER A 68 -10.56 -18.69 -14.55
C SER A 68 -9.14 -18.57 -13.99
N VAL A 69 -8.27 -17.91 -14.76
CA VAL A 69 -6.88 -17.61 -14.36
C VAL A 69 -6.74 -16.11 -14.10
N ILE A 70 -6.25 -15.75 -12.95
CA ILE A 70 -5.92 -14.38 -12.61
C ILE A 70 -4.48 -14.11 -13.06
N ILE A 71 -4.28 -13.11 -13.89
CA ILE A 71 -2.96 -12.67 -14.35
C ILE A 71 -2.77 -11.24 -13.87
N GLU A 72 -1.59 -10.91 -13.30
CA GLU A 72 -1.28 -9.52 -12.92
C GLU A 72 0.21 -9.23 -13.11
N PRO A 73 0.55 -8.11 -13.76
CA PRO A 73 1.94 -7.66 -13.84
C PRO A 73 2.32 -6.95 -12.52
N THR A 74 2.91 -7.70 -11.61
CA THR A 74 3.30 -7.18 -10.30
C THR A 74 4.34 -8.04 -9.61
N SER A 75 5.30 -7.40 -8.96
CA SER A 75 6.28 -8.03 -8.08
C SER A 75 6.12 -7.62 -6.61
N GLY A 76 5.13 -6.77 -6.32
CA GLY A 76 4.94 -6.16 -5.00
C GLY A 76 3.88 -6.84 -4.15
N ASN A 77 3.43 -6.09 -3.17
CA ASN A 77 2.44 -6.55 -2.18
C ASN A 77 1.10 -6.97 -2.81
N THR A 78 0.72 -6.36 -3.94
CA THR A 78 -0.47 -6.78 -4.69
C THR A 78 -0.34 -8.21 -5.19
N GLY A 79 0.84 -8.61 -5.67
CA GLY A 79 1.11 -9.98 -6.06
C GLY A 79 0.97 -10.97 -4.91
N VAL A 80 1.47 -10.61 -3.71
CA VAL A 80 1.29 -11.42 -2.50
C VAL A 80 -0.19 -11.57 -2.16
N GLY A 81 -0.92 -10.45 -2.11
CA GLY A 81 -2.36 -10.47 -1.83
C GLY A 81 -3.14 -11.32 -2.84
N LEU A 82 -2.90 -11.12 -4.14
CA LEU A 82 -3.56 -11.91 -5.19
C LEU A 82 -3.22 -13.39 -5.12
N ALA A 83 -1.96 -13.73 -4.86
CA ALA A 83 -1.52 -15.12 -4.78
C ALA A 83 -2.28 -15.90 -3.69
N TRP A 84 -2.28 -15.38 -2.45
CA TRP A 84 -2.92 -16.11 -1.36
C TRP A 84 -4.45 -16.05 -1.40
N VAL A 85 -5.05 -14.90 -1.81
CA VAL A 85 -6.52 -14.80 -1.95
C VAL A 85 -7.02 -15.72 -3.07
N ALA A 86 -6.33 -15.75 -4.22
CA ALA A 86 -6.64 -16.67 -5.31
C ALA A 86 -6.57 -18.13 -4.84
N SER A 87 -5.52 -18.50 -4.10
CA SER A 87 -5.36 -19.85 -3.55
C SER A 87 -6.54 -20.23 -2.65
N VAL A 88 -6.96 -19.34 -1.72
CA VAL A 88 -8.11 -19.58 -0.82
C VAL A 88 -9.43 -19.70 -1.59
N LYS A 89 -9.61 -18.93 -2.66
CA LYS A 89 -10.82 -18.93 -3.49
C LYS A 89 -10.83 -19.99 -4.61
N GLY A 90 -9.74 -20.75 -4.76
CA GLY A 90 -9.62 -21.82 -5.75
C GLY A 90 -9.32 -21.34 -7.17
N TYR A 91 -8.73 -20.17 -7.32
CA TYR A 91 -8.24 -19.66 -8.61
C TYR A 91 -6.75 -19.91 -8.81
N LYS A 92 -6.34 -20.07 -10.06
CA LYS A 92 -4.93 -20.01 -10.44
C LYS A 92 -4.49 -18.53 -10.56
N ALA A 93 -3.37 -18.17 -9.95
CA ALA A 93 -2.74 -16.88 -10.10
C ALA A 93 -1.43 -17.01 -10.89
N VAL A 94 -1.25 -16.18 -11.92
CA VAL A 94 -0.03 -16.07 -12.71
C VAL A 94 0.48 -14.63 -12.60
N LEU A 95 1.68 -14.44 -12.07
CA LEU A 95 2.27 -13.12 -11.90
C LEU A 95 3.44 -12.94 -12.85
N THR A 96 3.42 -11.85 -13.60
CA THR A 96 4.53 -11.49 -14.49
C THR A 96 5.40 -10.42 -13.84
N MET A 97 6.72 -10.58 -13.90
CA MET A 97 7.66 -9.64 -13.30
C MET A 97 9.05 -9.74 -13.95
N PRO A 98 9.87 -8.67 -13.88
CA PRO A 98 11.25 -8.73 -14.32
C PRO A 98 12.06 -9.78 -13.53
N GLU A 99 12.95 -10.50 -14.18
CA GLU A 99 13.86 -11.48 -13.56
C GLU A 99 14.82 -10.86 -12.52
N THR A 100 14.99 -9.55 -12.56
CA THR A 100 15.80 -8.78 -11.61
C THR A 100 15.19 -8.66 -10.21
N MET A 101 13.94 -9.10 -10.04
CA MET A 101 13.32 -9.13 -8.71
C MET A 101 14.02 -10.13 -7.80
N SER A 102 14.17 -9.79 -6.50
CA SER A 102 14.91 -10.61 -5.55
C SER A 102 14.34 -12.04 -5.43
N LEU A 103 15.22 -12.99 -5.14
CA LEU A 103 14.83 -14.40 -4.95
C LEU A 103 13.85 -14.57 -3.80
N GLU A 104 14.01 -13.80 -2.72
CA GLU A 104 13.11 -13.83 -1.56
C GLU A 104 11.68 -13.48 -2.00
N ARG A 105 11.54 -12.46 -2.85
CA ARG A 105 10.24 -12.03 -3.39
C ARG A 105 9.62 -13.07 -4.30
N GLN A 106 10.42 -13.64 -5.19
CA GLN A 106 9.97 -14.73 -6.07
C GLN A 106 9.53 -15.95 -5.26
N ASN A 107 10.31 -16.34 -4.24
CA ASN A 107 10.01 -17.47 -3.38
C ASN A 107 8.75 -17.25 -2.54
N LEU A 108 8.56 -16.04 -2.00
CA LEU A 108 7.35 -15.66 -1.26
C LEU A 108 6.10 -15.86 -2.12
N LEU A 109 6.10 -15.35 -3.35
CA LEU A 109 4.96 -15.45 -4.26
C LEU A 109 4.66 -16.91 -4.65
N LYS A 110 5.70 -17.71 -4.93
CA LYS A 110 5.56 -19.15 -5.19
C LYS A 110 5.01 -19.90 -3.97
N ALA A 111 5.50 -19.57 -2.77
CA ALA A 111 5.02 -20.17 -1.53
C ALA A 111 3.54 -19.87 -1.25
N MET A 112 3.05 -18.71 -1.73
CA MET A 112 1.63 -18.33 -1.66
C MET A 112 0.80 -18.93 -2.80
N GLY A 113 1.36 -19.78 -3.65
CA GLY A 113 0.66 -20.53 -4.69
C GLY A 113 0.62 -19.87 -6.08
N ALA A 114 1.32 -18.76 -6.31
CA ALA A 114 1.37 -18.14 -7.63
C ALA A 114 2.37 -18.86 -8.57
N GLU A 115 1.98 -18.96 -9.84
CA GLU A 115 2.91 -19.23 -10.93
C GLU A 115 3.60 -17.94 -11.35
N LEU A 116 4.93 -17.97 -11.49
CA LEU A 116 5.70 -16.79 -11.89
C LEU A 116 6.16 -16.93 -13.34
N VAL A 117 5.95 -15.86 -14.11
CA VAL A 117 6.50 -15.70 -15.45
C VAL A 117 7.50 -14.53 -15.42
N LEU A 118 8.78 -14.87 -15.52
CA LEU A 118 9.85 -13.89 -15.48
C LEU A 118 10.07 -13.31 -16.88
N THR A 119 10.28 -12.00 -16.94
CA THR A 119 10.55 -11.26 -18.18
C THR A 119 11.98 -10.70 -18.17
N PRO A 120 12.58 -10.37 -19.32
CA PRO A 120 13.92 -9.80 -19.38
C PRO A 120 14.06 -8.56 -18.51
N GLY A 121 15.12 -8.50 -17.69
CA GLY A 121 15.34 -7.42 -16.74
C GLY A 121 15.45 -6.03 -17.36
N ASN A 122 16.00 -5.96 -18.58
CA ASN A 122 16.16 -4.70 -19.33
C ASN A 122 14.83 -4.11 -19.83
N GLU A 123 13.74 -4.89 -19.88
CA GLU A 123 12.40 -4.42 -20.25
C GLU A 123 11.63 -3.86 -19.04
N GLY A 124 12.09 -4.13 -17.82
CA GLY A 124 11.45 -3.66 -16.59
C GLY A 124 9.97 -4.05 -16.48
N MET A 125 9.18 -3.21 -15.84
CA MET A 125 7.74 -3.45 -15.67
C MET A 125 6.97 -3.40 -17.01
N SER A 126 7.44 -2.65 -17.99
CA SER A 126 6.79 -2.61 -19.32
C SER A 126 6.80 -3.98 -20.00
N GLY A 127 7.91 -4.73 -19.89
CA GLY A 127 7.98 -6.11 -20.37
C GLY A 127 7.03 -7.04 -19.63
N ALA A 128 6.92 -6.89 -18.31
CA ALA A 128 5.99 -7.67 -17.49
C ALA A 128 4.52 -7.39 -17.87
N ILE A 129 4.15 -6.13 -18.11
CA ILE A 129 2.80 -5.76 -18.55
C ILE A 129 2.48 -6.40 -19.91
N LYS A 130 3.37 -6.22 -20.89
CA LYS A 130 3.21 -6.81 -22.22
C LYS A 130 3.05 -8.34 -22.16
N LYS A 131 3.83 -9.00 -21.29
CA LYS A 131 3.74 -10.45 -21.10
C LYS A 131 2.44 -10.87 -20.43
N ALA A 132 1.93 -10.09 -19.49
CA ALA A 132 0.62 -10.34 -18.88
C ALA A 132 -0.51 -10.27 -19.91
N GLU A 133 -0.48 -9.26 -20.79
CA GLU A 133 -1.46 -9.09 -21.86
C GLU A 133 -1.39 -10.25 -22.86
N GLU A 134 -0.18 -10.64 -23.29
CA GLU A 134 0.03 -11.81 -24.15
C GLU A 134 -0.55 -13.09 -23.54
N LEU A 135 -0.28 -13.33 -22.26
CA LEU A 135 -0.79 -14.50 -21.56
C LEU A 135 -2.32 -14.47 -21.43
N ARG A 136 -2.91 -13.31 -21.13
CA ARG A 136 -4.37 -13.14 -21.09
C ARG A 136 -5.00 -13.50 -22.43
N ASP A 137 -4.45 -12.97 -23.51
CA ASP A 137 -5.03 -13.14 -24.85
C ASP A 137 -4.92 -14.60 -25.35
N ASN A 138 -3.93 -15.35 -24.87
CA ASN A 138 -3.69 -16.75 -25.22
C ASN A 138 -4.28 -17.76 -24.20
N THR A 139 -4.87 -17.30 -23.09
CA THR A 139 -5.43 -18.19 -22.06
C THR A 139 -6.93 -17.99 -21.92
N PRO A 140 -7.76 -18.96 -22.35
CA PRO A 140 -9.21 -18.84 -22.18
C PRO A 140 -9.63 -18.61 -20.73
N GLY A 141 -10.46 -17.60 -20.49
CA GLY A 141 -10.94 -17.25 -19.15
C GLY A 141 -9.92 -16.54 -18.28
N ALA A 142 -8.78 -16.11 -18.81
CA ALA A 142 -7.82 -15.31 -18.06
C ALA A 142 -8.27 -13.86 -17.93
N VAL A 143 -7.99 -13.27 -16.74
CA VAL A 143 -8.38 -11.91 -16.36
C VAL A 143 -7.19 -11.18 -15.77
N ILE A 144 -6.93 -9.94 -16.22
CA ILE A 144 -6.03 -8.99 -15.57
C ILE A 144 -6.91 -8.04 -14.74
N LEU A 145 -6.61 -7.91 -13.44
CA LEU A 145 -7.45 -7.13 -12.53
C LEU A 145 -7.15 -5.63 -12.54
N GLN A 146 -5.95 -5.23 -13.01
CA GLN A 146 -5.55 -3.84 -13.28
C GLN A 146 -5.63 -2.92 -12.05
N GLN A 147 -4.78 -3.15 -11.05
CA GLN A 147 -4.78 -2.40 -9.78
C GLN A 147 -4.74 -0.86 -9.92
N PHE A 148 -4.17 -0.32 -11.00
CA PHE A 148 -4.03 1.11 -11.24
C PHE A 148 -5.28 1.77 -11.87
N GLU A 149 -6.22 0.96 -12.35
CA GLU A 149 -7.41 1.42 -13.08
C GLU A 149 -8.71 0.90 -12.46
N ASN A 150 -8.65 -0.19 -11.71
CA ASN A 150 -9.83 -0.89 -11.18
C ASN A 150 -10.51 -0.10 -10.07
N PRO A 151 -11.77 0.32 -10.24
CA PRO A 151 -12.51 1.11 -9.24
C PRO A 151 -12.80 0.34 -7.94
N ALA A 152 -12.71 -0.99 -7.94
CA ALA A 152 -12.84 -1.78 -6.73
C ALA A 152 -11.71 -1.46 -5.71
N ASN A 153 -10.54 -1.01 -6.19
CA ASN A 153 -9.42 -0.60 -5.37
C ASN A 153 -9.79 0.59 -4.45
N PRO A 154 -10.05 1.82 -4.92
CA PRO A 154 -10.43 2.90 -4.01
C PRO A 154 -11.74 2.64 -3.28
N ARG A 155 -12.71 1.97 -3.92
CA ARG A 155 -14.01 1.66 -3.31
C ARG A 155 -13.88 0.82 -2.04
N THR A 156 -13.03 -0.21 -2.01
CA THR A 156 -12.85 -1.02 -0.80
C THR A 156 -12.28 -0.19 0.35
N HIS A 157 -11.37 0.75 0.07
CA HIS A 157 -10.81 1.63 1.09
C HIS A 157 -11.83 2.62 1.64
N SER A 158 -12.72 3.14 0.79
CA SER A 158 -13.83 4.00 1.23
C SER A 158 -14.79 3.25 2.15
N LEU A 159 -15.12 2.00 1.81
CA LEU A 159 -16.10 1.19 2.55
C LEU A 159 -15.54 0.51 3.81
N THR A 160 -14.24 0.27 3.88
CA THR A 160 -13.60 -0.47 4.99
C THR A 160 -12.58 0.36 5.73
N THR A 161 -11.45 0.69 5.15
CA THR A 161 -10.34 1.38 5.81
C THR A 161 -10.76 2.74 6.40
N ALA A 162 -11.51 3.54 5.65
CA ALA A 162 -12.03 4.83 6.11
C ALA A 162 -12.99 4.66 7.29
N LYS A 163 -13.90 3.69 7.18
CA LYS A 163 -14.86 3.37 8.25
C LYS A 163 -14.17 2.92 9.53
N GLU A 164 -13.17 2.05 9.41
CA GLU A 164 -12.35 1.59 10.54
C GLU A 164 -11.66 2.79 11.24
N ILE A 165 -10.98 3.66 10.46
CA ILE A 165 -10.32 4.85 11.01
C ILE A 165 -11.33 5.75 11.73
N TRP A 166 -12.48 6.01 11.12
CA TRP A 166 -13.53 6.84 11.72
C TRP A 166 -14.05 6.26 13.03
N GLN A 167 -14.35 4.97 13.06
CA GLN A 167 -14.86 4.28 14.24
C GLN A 167 -13.81 4.21 15.36
N ASP A 168 -12.58 3.80 15.03
CA ASP A 168 -11.51 3.59 16.01
C ASP A 168 -10.97 4.91 16.60
N THR A 169 -11.27 6.05 15.97
CA THR A 169 -10.95 7.39 16.50
C THR A 169 -12.15 8.08 17.17
N ASP A 170 -13.30 7.44 17.29
CA ASP A 170 -14.56 8.10 17.68
C ASP A 170 -14.86 9.34 16.83
N GLY A 171 -14.54 9.31 15.53
CA GLY A 171 -14.67 10.44 14.62
C GLY A 171 -13.68 11.59 14.85
N LYS A 172 -12.66 11.38 15.69
CA LYS A 172 -11.66 12.42 16.02
C LYS A 172 -10.41 12.25 15.16
N VAL A 173 -10.55 12.37 13.85
CA VAL A 173 -9.47 12.42 12.89
C VAL A 173 -9.49 13.76 12.18
N ASP A 174 -8.37 14.50 12.20
CA ASP A 174 -8.23 15.81 11.55
C ASP A 174 -7.48 15.71 10.23
N VAL A 175 -6.49 14.81 10.16
CA VAL A 175 -5.63 14.63 8.99
C VAL A 175 -5.44 13.15 8.71
N PHE A 176 -5.51 12.77 7.45
CA PHE A 176 -5.12 11.42 6.99
C PHE A 176 -3.96 11.52 6.01
N ILE A 177 -2.92 10.73 6.22
CA ILE A 177 -1.70 10.72 5.41
C ILE A 177 -1.44 9.31 4.86
N ALA A 178 -1.18 9.21 3.57
CA ALA A 178 -0.73 7.97 2.95
C ALA A 178 0.19 8.20 1.75
N GLY A 179 1.14 7.28 1.55
CA GLY A 179 1.93 7.23 0.33
C GLY A 179 1.11 6.80 -0.88
N VAL A 180 1.41 7.37 -2.04
CA VAL A 180 0.67 7.13 -3.28
C VAL A 180 1.44 6.17 -4.19
N GLY A 181 0.99 4.91 -4.22
CA GLY A 181 1.37 3.91 -5.23
C GLY A 181 0.34 3.85 -6.34
N THR A 182 -0.74 3.08 -6.14
CA THR A 182 -1.89 3.10 -7.06
C THR A 182 -2.82 4.30 -6.84
N GLY A 183 -2.71 4.98 -5.70
CA GLY A 183 -3.62 6.05 -5.30
C GLY A 183 -4.92 5.57 -4.65
N GLY A 184 -5.25 4.29 -4.77
CA GLY A 184 -6.53 3.76 -4.28
C GLY A 184 -6.75 3.91 -2.78
N THR A 185 -5.71 3.69 -1.96
CA THR A 185 -5.79 3.88 -0.51
C THR A 185 -6.11 5.33 -0.16
N LEU A 186 -5.31 6.28 -0.67
CA LEU A 186 -5.48 7.69 -0.36
C LEU A 186 -6.84 8.21 -0.84
N SER A 187 -7.21 7.87 -2.08
CA SER A 187 -8.48 8.30 -2.69
C SER A 187 -9.68 7.72 -1.95
N GLY A 188 -9.69 6.41 -1.74
CA GLY A 188 -10.82 5.75 -1.09
C GLY A 188 -10.98 6.15 0.36
N VAL A 189 -9.89 6.21 1.13
CA VAL A 189 -9.96 6.71 2.52
C VAL A 189 -10.37 8.16 2.56
N GLY A 190 -9.83 8.99 1.66
CA GLY A 190 -10.18 10.41 1.56
C GLY A 190 -11.67 10.63 1.28
N GLU A 191 -12.22 9.92 0.29
CA GLU A 191 -13.65 9.95 -0.03
C GLU A 191 -14.50 9.50 1.17
N GLY A 192 -14.14 8.38 1.79
CA GLY A 192 -14.86 7.84 2.93
C GLY A 192 -14.82 8.78 4.14
N LEU A 193 -13.65 9.28 4.53
CA LEU A 193 -13.53 10.18 5.67
C LEU A 193 -14.21 11.53 5.42
N LYS A 194 -14.05 12.12 4.23
CA LYS A 194 -14.74 13.39 3.88
C LYS A 194 -16.25 13.25 3.81
N SER A 195 -16.78 12.05 3.56
CA SER A 195 -18.23 11.81 3.65
C SER A 195 -18.76 11.92 5.08
N TYR A 196 -17.94 11.61 6.09
CA TYR A 196 -18.27 11.79 7.51
C TYR A 196 -18.01 13.23 7.97
N ASN A 197 -16.85 13.79 7.59
CA ASN A 197 -16.48 15.17 7.91
C ASN A 197 -15.67 15.79 6.76
N PRO A 198 -16.23 16.73 5.99
CA PRO A 198 -15.57 17.34 4.83
C PRO A 198 -14.32 18.17 5.18
N ASN A 199 -14.12 18.51 6.46
CA ASN A 199 -12.98 19.30 6.92
C ASN A 199 -11.73 18.44 7.20
N ILE A 200 -11.79 17.12 7.09
CA ILE A 200 -10.61 16.25 7.25
C ILE A 200 -9.64 16.53 6.09
N GLU A 201 -8.40 16.86 6.45
CA GLU A 201 -7.33 17.12 5.49
C GLU A 201 -6.73 15.79 4.99
N ILE A 202 -6.65 15.62 3.68
CA ILE A 202 -6.10 14.44 3.02
C ILE A 202 -4.75 14.79 2.40
N VAL A 203 -3.70 14.13 2.87
CA VAL A 203 -2.31 14.43 2.50
C VAL A 203 -1.68 13.26 1.75
N ALA A 204 -1.31 13.52 0.52
CA ALA A 204 -0.57 12.59 -0.33
C ALA A 204 0.93 12.67 -0.04
N VAL A 205 1.60 11.52 -0.07
CA VAL A 205 3.06 11.45 0.01
C VAL A 205 3.62 10.82 -1.26
N GLU A 206 4.61 11.49 -1.86
CA GLU A 206 5.33 11.01 -3.03
C GLU A 206 6.85 11.16 -2.85
N PRO A 207 7.68 10.37 -3.60
CA PRO A 207 9.13 10.53 -3.57
C PRO A 207 9.55 11.88 -4.16
N ASP A 208 10.46 12.58 -3.51
CA ASP A 208 10.96 13.90 -3.96
C ASP A 208 11.62 13.82 -5.35
N SER A 209 12.37 12.75 -5.62
CA SER A 209 13.04 12.54 -6.93
C SER A 209 12.10 12.03 -8.03
N SER A 210 10.84 11.74 -7.73
CA SER A 210 9.80 11.29 -8.68
C SER A 210 8.44 11.94 -8.35
N ALA A 211 8.43 13.26 -8.23
CA ALA A 211 7.30 14.05 -7.75
C ALA A 211 6.25 14.30 -8.85
N VAL A 212 5.73 13.21 -9.42
CA VAL A 212 4.82 13.24 -10.58
C VAL A 212 3.46 13.85 -10.20
N LEU A 213 2.98 13.63 -8.96
CA LEU A 213 1.74 14.23 -8.47
C LEU A 213 1.85 15.75 -8.35
N SER A 214 3.06 16.25 -8.09
CA SER A 214 3.39 17.69 -8.05
C SER A 214 3.72 18.27 -9.43
N GLY A 215 3.57 17.50 -10.53
CA GLY A 215 3.82 17.95 -11.90
C GLY A 215 5.25 17.83 -12.41
N GLU A 216 6.13 17.19 -11.64
CA GLU A 216 7.52 16.93 -12.04
C GLU A 216 7.63 15.66 -12.91
N LYS A 217 8.80 15.49 -13.54
CA LYS A 217 9.08 14.27 -14.30
C LYS A 217 9.31 13.06 -13.37
N PRO A 218 8.98 11.84 -13.82
CA PRO A 218 9.34 10.65 -13.07
C PRO A 218 10.86 10.49 -12.97
N GLY A 219 11.32 9.97 -11.84
CA GLY A 219 12.72 9.74 -11.54
C GLY A 219 12.94 8.49 -10.71
N MET A 220 14.19 8.08 -10.56
CA MET A 220 14.55 6.93 -9.73
C MET A 220 14.49 7.32 -8.25
N HIS A 221 13.95 6.41 -7.44
CA HIS A 221 13.87 6.54 -5.98
C HIS A 221 13.97 5.17 -5.29
N LYS A 222 14.22 5.17 -3.98
CA LYS A 222 14.36 3.95 -3.18
C LYS A 222 13.10 3.61 -2.38
N ILE A 223 12.08 4.45 -2.40
CA ILE A 223 10.84 4.26 -1.61
C ILE A 223 9.92 3.28 -2.31
N GLN A 224 10.17 1.98 -2.12
CA GLN A 224 9.37 0.93 -2.74
C GLN A 224 7.89 1.01 -2.32
N GLY A 225 6.99 0.72 -3.27
CA GLY A 225 5.54 0.65 -3.03
C GLY A 225 4.77 1.94 -3.34
N ILE A 226 5.48 3.07 -3.52
CA ILE A 226 4.89 4.35 -3.95
C ILE A 226 5.66 4.92 -5.15
N GLY A 227 5.18 6.02 -5.73
CA GLY A 227 5.88 6.70 -6.81
C GLY A 227 5.90 5.87 -8.10
N ALA A 228 4.75 5.54 -8.66
CA ALA A 228 4.61 4.69 -9.86
C ALA A 228 5.21 5.29 -11.15
N GLY A 229 5.59 6.57 -11.13
CA GLY A 229 6.13 7.28 -12.29
C GLY A 229 5.06 7.84 -13.24
N PHE A 230 3.80 7.68 -12.90
CA PHE A 230 2.63 8.25 -13.60
C PHE A 230 1.50 8.50 -12.61
N ILE A 231 0.47 9.23 -13.04
CA ILE A 231 -0.74 9.46 -12.24
C ILE A 231 -1.73 8.34 -12.52
N PRO A 232 -2.03 7.45 -11.53
CA PRO A 232 -2.97 6.34 -11.73
C PRO A 232 -4.42 6.81 -11.89
N SER A 233 -5.24 6.05 -12.64
CA SER A 233 -6.67 6.34 -12.79
C SER A 233 -7.46 6.19 -11.48
N THR A 234 -6.95 5.39 -10.55
CA THR A 234 -7.51 5.21 -9.19
C THR A 234 -7.13 6.33 -8.22
N TYR A 235 -6.33 7.32 -8.65
CA TYR A 235 -5.98 8.50 -7.85
C TYR A 235 -6.96 9.64 -8.10
N ASN A 236 -7.76 9.98 -7.09
CA ASN A 236 -8.72 11.09 -7.14
C ASN A 236 -8.09 12.37 -6.60
N THR A 237 -7.70 13.27 -7.51
CA THR A 237 -7.09 14.57 -7.16
C THR A 237 -8.04 15.49 -6.39
N GLN A 238 -9.36 15.31 -6.50
CA GLN A 238 -10.34 16.20 -5.88
C GLN A 238 -10.46 16.03 -4.36
N VAL A 239 -10.03 14.89 -3.82
CA VAL A 239 -10.07 14.65 -2.38
C VAL A 239 -8.77 15.03 -1.68
N VAL A 240 -7.71 15.29 -2.44
CA VAL A 240 -6.37 15.57 -1.91
C VAL A 240 -6.21 17.06 -1.64
N ASP A 241 -5.89 17.41 -0.40
CA ASP A 241 -5.72 18.80 0.03
C ASP A 241 -4.25 19.24 -0.02
N LYS A 242 -3.32 18.30 0.17
CA LYS A 242 -1.88 18.59 0.20
C LYS A 242 -1.06 17.42 -0.35
N ILE A 243 0.07 17.73 -0.99
CA ILE A 243 1.07 16.76 -1.40
C ILE A 243 2.38 17.08 -0.69
N ILE A 244 3.00 16.08 -0.07
CA ILE A 244 4.30 16.20 0.59
C ILE A 244 5.31 15.31 -0.15
N ARG A 245 6.40 15.94 -0.57
CA ARG A 245 7.54 15.27 -1.21
C ARG A 245 8.50 14.80 -0.13
N VAL A 246 8.92 13.54 -0.18
CA VAL A 246 9.83 12.94 0.80
C VAL A 246 11.06 12.38 0.11
N LYS A 247 12.25 12.73 0.62
CA LYS A 247 13.52 12.20 0.14
C LYS A 247 13.73 10.75 0.62
N ASP A 248 14.48 9.98 -0.16
CA ASP A 248 14.81 8.59 0.16
C ASP A 248 15.43 8.44 1.56
N ASP A 249 16.41 9.30 1.89
CA ASP A 249 17.12 9.23 3.17
C ASP A 249 16.20 9.55 4.37
N ASP A 250 15.29 10.51 4.20
CA ASP A 250 14.31 10.85 5.25
C ASP A 250 13.33 9.70 5.47
N ALA A 251 12.88 9.05 4.40
CA ALA A 251 12.02 7.87 4.48
C ALA A 251 12.73 6.69 5.17
N ILE A 252 13.99 6.44 4.83
CA ILE A 252 14.78 5.35 5.39
C ILE A 252 15.09 5.61 6.86
N ARG A 253 15.53 6.82 7.22
CA ARG A 253 15.81 7.22 8.61
C ARG A 253 14.57 7.05 9.48
N THR A 254 13.44 7.58 9.06
CA THR A 254 12.19 7.49 9.82
C THR A 254 11.69 6.04 9.91
N GLY A 255 11.85 5.23 8.85
CA GLY A 255 11.55 3.79 8.90
C GLY A 255 12.37 3.04 9.95
N ARG A 256 13.67 3.37 10.07
CA ARG A 256 14.55 2.84 11.14
C ARG A 256 14.14 3.32 12.52
N GLU A 257 13.78 4.60 12.67
CA GLU A 257 13.29 5.16 13.92
C GLU A 257 12.00 4.48 14.38
N LEU A 258 11.06 4.18 13.48
CA LEU A 258 9.85 3.41 13.80
C LEU A 258 10.20 2.03 14.38
N SER A 259 11.17 1.34 13.79
CA SER A 259 11.63 0.04 14.28
C SER A 259 12.32 0.16 15.65
N LEU A 260 13.22 1.13 15.81
CA LEU A 260 14.05 1.24 17.01
C LEU A 260 13.32 1.87 18.21
N GLN A 261 12.39 2.79 17.98
CA GLN A 261 11.72 3.54 19.03
C GLN A 261 10.32 3.02 19.36
N GLU A 262 9.57 2.55 18.35
CA GLU A 262 8.19 2.06 18.52
C GLU A 262 8.08 0.54 18.39
N GLY A 263 9.16 -0.18 18.02
CA GLY A 263 9.15 -1.62 17.78
C GLY A 263 8.42 -2.02 16.49
N LEU A 264 8.16 -1.07 15.59
CA LEU A 264 7.42 -1.28 14.36
C LEU A 264 8.35 -1.62 13.19
N LEU A 265 8.49 -2.90 12.88
CA LEU A 265 9.22 -3.35 11.70
C LEU A 265 8.35 -3.19 10.46
N VAL A 266 8.58 -2.12 9.68
CA VAL A 266 7.73 -1.67 8.57
C VAL A 266 8.55 -1.37 7.31
N GLY A 267 7.88 -1.24 6.14
CA GLY A 267 8.53 -0.92 4.88
C GLY A 267 8.95 0.56 4.74
N ILE A 268 9.72 0.86 3.69
CA ILE A 268 10.28 2.20 3.44
C ILE A 268 9.18 3.25 3.27
N SER A 269 8.08 2.91 2.60
CA SER A 269 6.95 3.82 2.40
C SER A 269 6.23 4.20 3.71
N SER A 270 6.27 3.34 4.73
CA SER A 270 5.82 3.67 6.08
C SER A 270 6.67 4.77 6.69
N GLY A 271 7.99 4.69 6.52
CA GLY A 271 8.92 5.75 6.92
C GLY A 271 8.63 7.07 6.21
N ALA A 272 8.38 7.04 4.90
CA ALA A 272 8.03 8.23 4.12
C ALA A 272 6.73 8.89 4.62
N ALA A 273 5.67 8.12 4.83
CA ALA A 273 4.39 8.63 5.32
C ALA A 273 4.52 9.20 6.75
N THR A 274 5.27 8.51 7.62
CA THR A 274 5.50 8.98 8.99
C THR A 274 6.37 10.24 9.01
N PHE A 275 7.38 10.37 8.15
CA PHE A 275 8.16 11.61 8.03
C PHE A 275 7.26 12.80 7.69
N ALA A 276 6.34 12.64 6.74
CA ALA A 276 5.38 13.68 6.42
C ALA A 276 4.47 14.04 7.62
N ALA A 277 4.03 13.04 8.39
CA ALA A 277 3.25 13.27 9.61
C ALA A 277 4.06 14.04 10.66
N LEU A 278 5.34 13.71 10.84
CA LEU A 278 6.24 14.43 11.75
C LEU A 278 6.43 15.89 11.32
N GLN A 279 6.63 16.15 10.03
CA GLN A 279 6.73 17.52 9.51
C GLN A 279 5.49 18.34 9.83
N LEU A 280 4.30 17.83 9.54
CA LEU A 280 3.04 18.53 9.84
C LEU A 280 2.87 18.73 11.34
N SER A 281 3.18 17.72 12.15
CA SER A 281 2.98 17.75 13.59
C SER A 281 3.77 18.85 14.32
N GLN A 282 4.83 19.37 13.71
CA GLN A 282 5.65 20.45 14.27
C GLN A 282 5.09 21.84 13.97
N MET A 283 4.20 21.96 12.98
CA MET A 283 3.62 23.25 12.59
C MET A 283 2.54 23.68 13.60
N PRO A 284 2.43 24.98 13.91
CA PRO A 284 1.48 25.48 14.90
C PRO A 284 0.01 25.14 14.60
N GLU A 285 -0.39 25.15 13.33
CA GLU A 285 -1.77 24.89 12.90
C GLU A 285 -2.23 23.45 13.12
N TYR A 286 -1.29 22.51 13.34
CA TYR A 286 -1.60 21.11 13.66
C TYR A 286 -1.53 20.79 15.15
N LYS A 287 -1.26 21.81 16.00
CA LYS A 287 -1.23 21.59 17.43
C LYS A 287 -2.52 20.93 17.93
N ASP A 288 -2.36 19.90 18.74
CA ASP A 288 -3.42 19.09 19.37
C ASP A 288 -4.34 18.33 18.36
N LYS A 289 -4.06 18.38 17.04
CA LYS A 289 -4.78 17.61 16.03
C LYS A 289 -4.41 16.14 16.05
N ASN A 290 -5.33 15.30 15.59
CA ASN A 290 -5.10 13.86 15.37
C ASN A 290 -4.73 13.61 13.91
N ILE A 291 -3.50 13.22 13.66
CA ILE A 291 -2.94 12.87 12.36
C ILE A 291 -2.88 11.35 12.25
N VAL A 292 -3.72 10.76 11.41
CA VAL A 292 -3.68 9.33 11.11
C VAL A 292 -2.77 9.10 9.93
N VAL A 293 -1.73 8.29 10.10
CA VAL A 293 -0.77 7.90 9.05
C VAL A 293 -0.87 6.41 8.78
N LEU A 294 -1.00 6.03 7.50
CA LEU A 294 -1.10 4.62 7.13
C LEU A 294 0.28 4.03 6.89
N LEU A 295 0.58 2.93 7.61
CA LEU A 295 1.78 2.12 7.46
C LEU A 295 1.44 0.87 6.65
N PRO A 296 1.84 0.80 5.35
CA PRO A 296 1.25 -0.15 4.41
C PRO A 296 1.61 -1.60 4.61
N ASP A 297 2.83 -1.93 5.09
CA ASP A 297 3.32 -3.30 5.07
C ASP A 297 4.39 -3.61 6.12
N THR A 298 4.67 -4.92 6.28
CA THR A 298 5.71 -5.45 7.15
C THR A 298 7.11 -5.15 6.61
N GLY A 299 8.05 -4.86 7.52
CA GLY A 299 9.46 -4.62 7.20
C GLY A 299 10.27 -5.88 6.87
N GLU A 300 9.77 -7.07 7.14
CA GLU A 300 10.47 -8.33 6.83
C GLU A 300 10.85 -8.45 5.35
N ARG A 301 10.06 -7.84 4.46
CA ARG A 301 10.31 -7.80 3.01
C ARG A 301 11.44 -6.87 2.60
N TYR A 302 12.03 -6.13 3.55
CA TYR A 302 13.03 -5.09 3.31
C TYR A 302 14.35 -5.34 4.03
N LEU A 303 14.51 -6.52 4.70
CA LEU A 303 15.71 -6.83 5.48
C LEU A 303 16.99 -6.86 4.63
N SER A 304 16.88 -7.23 3.35
CA SER A 304 18.00 -7.21 2.39
C SER A 304 18.10 -5.90 1.58
N THR A 305 17.38 -4.84 1.99
CA THR A 305 17.41 -3.53 1.31
C THR A 305 18.15 -2.49 2.13
N VAL A 306 18.37 -1.31 1.54
CA VAL A 306 19.00 -0.17 2.22
C VAL A 306 18.28 0.27 3.49
N LEU A 307 17.00 -0.11 3.68
CA LEU A 307 16.25 0.26 4.89
C LEU A 307 16.93 -0.29 6.15
N TYR A 308 17.35 -1.56 6.14
CA TYR A 308 17.96 -2.21 7.31
C TYR A 308 19.44 -2.56 7.13
N ALA A 309 20.07 -2.07 6.07
CA ALA A 309 21.51 -2.15 5.86
C ALA A 309 22.24 -1.02 6.63
N PHE A 310 22.28 -1.14 7.97
CA PHE A 310 22.76 -0.07 8.86
C PHE A 310 24.23 0.30 8.63
N GLU A 311 25.07 -0.69 8.35
CA GLU A 311 26.53 -0.52 8.15
C GLU A 311 26.84 -0.05 6.73
N GLU A 312 26.17 -0.61 5.71
CA GLU A 312 26.39 -0.34 4.30
C GLU A 312 25.71 0.97 3.85
N TYR A 313 24.71 1.41 4.59
CA TYR A 313 23.95 2.65 4.31
C TYR A 313 23.74 3.46 5.60
N PRO A 314 24.80 4.04 6.17
CA PRO A 314 24.72 4.87 7.37
C PRO A 314 23.99 6.20 7.05
N LEU A 315 23.10 6.63 7.94
CA LEU A 315 22.31 7.88 7.81
C LEU A 315 22.41 8.74 9.07
#